data_3733a1ac9a6bae24beb6f126293c38fd
#
_entry.id   3733a1ac9a6bae24beb6f126293c38fd
#
_cell.length_a   1.000
_cell.length_b   1.000
_cell.length_c   1.000
_cell.angle_alpha   90.00
_cell.angle_beta   90.00
_cell.angle_gamma   90.00
#
_symmetry.space_group_name_H-M   'P 1'
#
loop_
_entity.id
_entity.type
_entity.pdbx_description
1 polymer ?
#
loop_
_entity_poly.entity_id
_entity_poly.type
_entity_poly.pdbx_seq_one_letter_code
_entity_poly.pdbx_strand_id
1 'polypeptide(L)'
;MKFNVKCNQCHKGYSVDIPSDPGEHTVSCPYCSAPYSVTIQQTVKQKKAPVSGPAAVALKVKRCEVVSGVAWLLVGVVQLLMVYTAAAGVWNVINAFVALRNCKNITPGNPHVVPYFEGRKVWLIVMAVVNLILGGVVGVLLVLFDWYVRDYVLRNRSAFE
;
A
#
# COMPACT_ATOMS: atom_id res chain seq x y z
N MET A 1 -23.61 22.22 13.48
CA MET A 1 -22.56 22.61 12.47
C MET A 1 -23.11 23.72 11.59
N LYS A 2 -22.28 24.73 11.25
CA LYS A 2 -22.72 25.85 10.37
C LYS A 2 -22.52 25.50 8.90
N PHE A 3 -23.60 25.61 8.13
CA PHE A 3 -23.58 25.39 6.68
C PHE A 3 -24.01 26.67 5.97
N ASN A 4 -23.31 27.03 4.89
CA ASN A 4 -23.71 28.12 4.02
C ASN A 4 -24.58 27.54 2.91
N VAL A 5 -25.84 27.95 2.88
CA VAL A 5 -26.84 27.49 1.90
C VAL A 5 -27.37 28.66 1.09
N LYS A 6 -27.79 28.40 -0.14
CA LYS A 6 -28.45 29.38 -1.01
C LYS A 6 -29.89 28.95 -1.19
N CYS A 7 -30.82 29.86 -0.90
CA CYS A 7 -32.23 29.57 -1.06
C CYS A 7 -32.63 29.41 -2.51
N ASN A 8 -33.33 28.33 -2.85
CA ASN A 8 -33.79 28.08 -4.22
C ASN A 8 -34.92 29.02 -4.69
N GLN A 9 -35.66 29.65 -3.76
CA GLN A 9 -36.75 30.57 -4.09
C GLN A 9 -36.27 32.04 -4.23
N CYS A 10 -35.57 32.55 -3.19
CA CYS A 10 -35.14 33.95 -3.21
C CYS A 10 -33.67 34.17 -3.59
N HIS A 11 -32.91 33.13 -3.87
CA HIS A 11 -31.51 33.10 -4.27
C HIS A 11 -30.52 33.77 -3.28
N LYS A 12 -30.98 34.16 -2.08
CA LYS A 12 -30.12 34.75 -1.04
C LYS A 12 -29.34 33.65 -0.31
N GLY A 13 -28.04 33.92 -0.06
CA GLY A 13 -27.18 33.05 0.77
C GLY A 13 -27.37 33.35 2.26
N TYR A 14 -27.37 32.32 3.09
CA TYR A 14 -27.46 32.45 4.55
C TYR A 14 -26.75 31.26 5.21
N SER A 15 -26.36 31.44 6.47
CA SER A 15 -25.80 30.36 7.29
C SER A 15 -26.87 29.76 8.17
N VAL A 16 -26.95 28.45 8.22
CA VAL A 16 -27.86 27.70 9.06
C VAL A 16 -27.08 26.79 9.99
N ASP A 17 -27.47 26.77 11.28
CA ASP A 17 -26.94 25.79 12.23
C ASP A 17 -27.84 24.54 12.23
N ILE A 18 -27.29 23.41 11.80
CA ILE A 18 -28.00 22.14 11.75
C ILE A 18 -27.38 21.21 12.82
N PRO A 19 -28.24 20.48 13.60
CA PRO A 19 -27.74 19.45 14.52
C PRO A 19 -26.85 18.45 13.80
N SER A 20 -25.89 17.86 14.53
CA SER A 20 -24.94 16.88 13.96
C SER A 20 -25.55 15.49 13.78
N ASP A 21 -26.78 15.31 14.22
CA ASP A 21 -27.42 14.00 14.19
C ASP A 21 -27.79 13.62 12.75
N PRO A 22 -27.61 12.33 12.38
CA PRO A 22 -27.98 11.86 11.04
C PRO A 22 -29.53 11.90 10.92
N GLY A 23 -29.98 12.39 9.79
CA GLY A 23 -31.41 12.47 9.52
C GLY A 23 -31.78 13.59 8.57
N GLU A 24 -33.05 13.71 8.31
CA GLU A 24 -33.63 14.81 7.53
C GLU A 24 -34.03 15.95 8.48
N HIS A 25 -33.44 17.12 8.25
CA HIS A 25 -33.70 18.32 9.00
C HIS A 25 -34.40 19.34 8.12
N THR A 26 -35.55 19.85 8.53
CA THR A 26 -36.23 20.91 7.83
C THR A 26 -35.85 22.26 8.42
N VAL A 27 -35.32 23.15 7.61
CA VAL A 27 -34.94 24.51 7.97
C VAL A 27 -35.69 25.50 7.07
N SER A 28 -36.07 26.67 7.62
CA SER A 28 -36.75 27.71 6.84
C SER A 28 -35.81 28.83 6.47
N CYS A 29 -35.96 29.33 5.25
CA CYS A 29 -35.16 30.48 4.78
C CYS A 29 -35.56 31.73 5.60
N PRO A 30 -34.60 32.46 6.21
CA PRO A 30 -34.89 33.66 7.02
C PRO A 30 -35.39 34.84 6.18
N TYR A 31 -35.27 34.79 4.85
CA TYR A 31 -35.68 35.89 3.96
C TYR A 31 -37.04 35.69 3.28
N CYS A 32 -37.48 34.46 3.04
CA CYS A 32 -38.74 34.18 2.35
C CYS A 32 -39.58 33.08 3.03
N SER A 33 -39.13 32.57 4.17
CA SER A 33 -39.78 31.50 4.97
C SER A 33 -40.00 30.18 4.20
N ALA A 34 -39.41 30.00 3.04
CA ALA A 34 -39.49 28.75 2.28
C ALA A 34 -38.88 27.60 3.05
N PRO A 35 -39.53 26.45 3.20
CA PRO A 35 -38.98 25.28 3.84
C PRO A 35 -37.93 24.64 2.95
N TYR A 36 -36.84 24.14 3.55
CA TYR A 36 -35.74 23.46 2.87
C TYR A 36 -35.32 22.23 3.68
N SER A 37 -35.37 21.06 3.07
CA SER A 37 -34.93 19.80 3.69
C SER A 37 -33.42 19.56 3.42
N VAL A 38 -32.67 19.33 4.49
CA VAL A 38 -31.27 18.96 4.45
C VAL A 38 -31.12 17.56 5.03
N THR A 39 -30.65 16.62 4.23
CA THR A 39 -30.33 15.28 4.69
C THR A 39 -28.88 15.19 5.11
N ILE A 40 -28.61 15.01 6.39
CA ILE A 40 -27.26 14.76 6.90
C ILE A 40 -27.00 13.25 6.82
N GLN A 41 -26.16 12.86 5.84
CA GLN A 41 -25.61 11.52 5.78
C GLN A 41 -24.34 11.48 6.63
N GLN A 42 -24.34 10.67 7.70
CA GLN A 42 -23.08 10.34 8.35
C GLN A 42 -22.20 9.58 7.34
N THR A 43 -21.12 10.22 6.92
CA THR A 43 -20.02 9.48 6.31
C THR A 43 -19.40 8.65 7.41
N VAL A 44 -19.98 7.49 7.70
CA VAL A 44 -19.36 6.49 8.56
C VAL A 44 -18.05 6.15 7.86
N LYS A 45 -16.94 6.66 8.38
CA LYS A 45 -15.62 6.13 8.04
C LYS A 45 -15.70 4.65 8.38
N GLN A 46 -16.05 3.83 7.41
CA GLN A 46 -16.03 2.38 7.56
C GLN A 46 -14.62 2.03 8.00
N LYS A 47 -14.47 1.73 9.28
CA LYS A 47 -13.27 1.09 9.81
C LYS A 47 -13.14 -0.18 8.98
N LYS A 48 -12.20 -0.18 8.00
CA LYS A 48 -12.01 -1.33 7.11
C LYS A 48 -11.95 -2.56 7.98
N ALA A 49 -12.90 -3.46 7.80
CA ALA A 49 -12.91 -4.74 8.50
C ALA A 49 -11.51 -5.37 8.36
N PRO A 50 -10.98 -6.02 9.40
CA PRO A 50 -9.68 -6.65 9.32
C PRO A 50 -9.68 -7.62 8.14
N VAL A 51 -8.80 -7.37 7.18
CA VAL A 51 -8.65 -8.22 6.00
C VAL A 51 -8.18 -9.59 6.50
N SER A 52 -8.97 -10.63 6.29
CA SER A 52 -8.68 -12.01 6.71
C SER A 52 -8.58 -12.94 5.49
N GLY A 53 -7.98 -14.10 5.68
CA GLY A 53 -7.87 -15.11 4.62
C GLY A 53 -6.88 -14.72 3.49
N PRO A 54 -7.10 -15.23 2.26
CA PRO A 54 -6.18 -15.07 1.13
C PRO A 54 -5.80 -13.61 0.83
N ALA A 55 -6.74 -12.69 0.96
CA ALA A 55 -6.50 -11.27 0.75
C ALA A 55 -5.54 -10.66 1.79
N ALA A 56 -5.57 -11.13 3.04
CA ALA A 56 -4.64 -10.70 4.08
C ALA A 56 -3.21 -11.17 3.78
N VAL A 57 -3.07 -12.43 3.34
CA VAL A 57 -1.79 -13.01 2.95
C VAL A 57 -1.19 -12.23 1.78
N ALA A 58 -1.95 -12.02 0.70
CA ALA A 58 -1.49 -11.28 -0.47
C ALA A 58 -1.09 -9.84 -0.12
N LEU A 59 -1.87 -9.15 0.73
CA LEU A 59 -1.54 -7.80 1.18
C LEU A 59 -0.25 -7.76 2.00
N LYS A 60 -0.04 -8.74 2.89
CA LYS A 60 1.20 -8.87 3.68
C LYS A 60 2.40 -9.09 2.77
N VAL A 61 2.33 -10.04 1.85
CA VAL A 61 3.40 -10.31 0.87
C VAL A 61 3.71 -9.07 0.04
N LYS A 62 2.68 -8.41 -0.50
CA LYS A 62 2.84 -7.17 -1.26
C LYS A 62 3.56 -6.08 -0.46
N ARG A 63 3.20 -5.89 0.81
CA ARG A 63 3.89 -4.92 1.69
C ARG A 63 5.35 -5.30 1.92
N CYS A 64 5.64 -6.57 2.17
CA CYS A 64 7.00 -7.05 2.35
C CYS A 64 7.85 -6.83 1.08
N GLU A 65 7.31 -7.11 -0.11
CA GLU A 65 8.01 -6.87 -1.38
C GLU A 65 8.26 -5.37 -1.62
N VAL A 66 7.32 -4.49 -1.28
CA VAL A 66 7.55 -3.03 -1.36
C VAL A 66 8.66 -2.60 -0.41
N VAL A 67 8.62 -3.08 0.85
CA VAL A 67 9.67 -2.76 1.85
C VAL A 67 11.03 -3.28 1.38
N SER A 68 11.10 -4.52 0.90
CA SER A 68 12.31 -5.09 0.33
C SER A 68 12.82 -4.26 -0.85
N GLY A 69 11.96 -3.97 -1.83
CA GLY A 69 12.34 -3.19 -3.00
C GLY A 69 12.89 -1.80 -2.65
N VAL A 70 12.24 -1.08 -1.72
CA VAL A 70 12.73 0.22 -1.24
C VAL A 70 14.06 0.08 -0.50
N ALA A 71 14.21 -0.93 0.35
CA ALA A 71 15.45 -1.17 1.08
C ALA A 71 16.62 -1.50 0.13
N TRP A 72 16.39 -2.37 -0.88
CA TRP A 72 17.38 -2.65 -1.91
C TRP A 72 17.77 -1.42 -2.74
N LEU A 73 16.80 -0.55 -3.04
CA LEU A 73 17.07 0.70 -3.75
C LEU A 73 18.00 1.61 -2.93
N LEU A 74 17.69 1.79 -1.64
CA LEU A 74 18.50 2.62 -0.75
C LEU A 74 19.92 2.07 -0.60
N VAL A 75 20.08 0.77 -0.33
CA VAL A 75 21.37 0.13 -0.21
C VAL A 75 22.15 0.22 -1.53
N GLY A 76 21.47 -0.04 -2.66
CA GLY A 76 22.09 0.06 -3.97
C GLY A 76 22.60 1.46 -4.30
N VAL A 77 21.82 2.50 -4.00
CA VAL A 77 22.23 3.90 -4.19
C VAL A 77 23.45 4.25 -3.32
N VAL A 78 23.45 3.86 -2.04
CA VAL A 78 24.60 4.08 -1.16
C VAL A 78 25.84 3.35 -1.69
N GLN A 79 25.70 2.11 -2.16
CA GLN A 79 26.82 1.33 -2.72
C GLN A 79 27.36 1.90 -4.03
N LEU A 80 26.51 2.54 -4.85
CA LEU A 80 26.96 3.24 -6.07
C LEU A 80 27.89 4.43 -5.78
N LEU A 81 27.73 5.05 -4.60
CA LEU A 81 28.60 6.15 -4.17
C LEU A 81 29.97 5.67 -3.70
N MET A 82 30.13 4.36 -3.47
CA MET A 82 31.39 3.75 -3.03
C MET A 82 31.99 2.93 -4.17
N VAL A 83 33.19 3.31 -4.62
CA VAL A 83 33.86 2.70 -5.78
C VAL A 83 33.96 1.17 -5.67
N TYR A 84 34.33 0.64 -4.49
CA TYR A 84 34.51 -0.79 -4.28
C TYR A 84 33.22 -1.62 -4.32
N THR A 85 32.06 -1.01 -4.06
CA THR A 85 30.76 -1.68 -4.00
C THR A 85 29.85 -1.31 -5.15
N ALA A 86 30.30 -0.47 -6.09
CA ALA A 86 29.49 0.04 -7.18
C ALA A 86 28.83 -1.07 -8.02
N ALA A 87 29.55 -2.17 -8.29
CA ALA A 87 29.00 -3.31 -9.00
C ALA A 87 27.83 -3.97 -8.26
N ALA A 88 27.96 -4.15 -6.93
CA ALA A 88 26.86 -4.62 -6.09
C ALA A 88 25.71 -3.61 -6.05
N GLY A 89 26.02 -2.32 -6.04
CA GLY A 89 25.04 -1.25 -6.09
C GLY A 89 24.14 -1.31 -7.33
N VAL A 90 24.73 -1.44 -8.52
CA VAL A 90 23.98 -1.61 -9.79
C VAL A 90 23.07 -2.83 -9.70
N TRP A 91 23.60 -3.95 -9.22
CA TRP A 91 22.87 -5.20 -9.08
C TRP A 91 21.66 -5.07 -8.13
N ASN A 92 21.89 -4.43 -6.99
CA ASN A 92 20.85 -4.22 -5.97
C ASN A 92 19.76 -3.27 -6.47
N VAL A 93 20.11 -2.23 -7.23
CA VAL A 93 19.13 -1.33 -7.87
C VAL A 93 18.27 -2.09 -8.89
N ILE A 94 18.86 -2.94 -9.73
CA ILE A 94 18.11 -3.77 -10.68
C ILE A 94 17.14 -4.69 -9.92
N ASN A 95 17.61 -5.35 -8.84
CA ASN A 95 16.76 -6.21 -8.03
C ASN A 95 15.57 -5.43 -7.38
N ALA A 96 15.82 -4.21 -6.91
CA ALA A 96 14.80 -3.32 -6.38
C ALA A 96 13.70 -3.04 -7.42
N PHE A 97 14.08 -2.68 -8.65
CA PHE A 97 13.11 -2.42 -9.72
C PHE A 97 12.29 -3.66 -10.08
N VAL A 98 12.92 -4.84 -10.13
CA VAL A 98 12.22 -6.11 -10.39
C VAL A 98 11.20 -6.39 -9.29
N ALA A 99 11.59 -6.27 -8.01
CA ALA A 99 10.70 -6.48 -6.87
C ALA A 99 9.51 -5.51 -6.90
N LEU A 100 9.77 -4.20 -7.06
CA LEU A 100 8.73 -3.17 -7.10
C LEU A 100 7.77 -3.34 -8.29
N ARG A 101 8.29 -3.73 -9.46
CA ARG A 101 7.46 -4.03 -10.64
C ARG A 101 6.53 -5.21 -10.38
N ASN A 102 7.03 -6.28 -9.76
CA ASN A 102 6.26 -7.50 -9.51
C ASN A 102 5.23 -7.36 -8.39
N CYS A 103 5.35 -6.36 -7.51
CA CYS A 103 4.34 -6.09 -6.48
C CYS A 103 2.92 -5.93 -7.02
N LYS A 104 2.76 -5.46 -8.25
CA LYS A 104 1.46 -5.28 -8.90
C LYS A 104 0.75 -6.61 -9.15
N ASN A 105 1.52 -7.67 -9.39
CA ASN A 105 1.03 -9.00 -9.72
C ASN A 105 0.68 -9.83 -8.46
N ILE A 106 1.04 -9.36 -7.27
CA ILE A 106 0.75 -10.06 -6.01
C ILE A 106 -0.70 -9.78 -5.62
N THR A 107 -1.59 -10.65 -6.09
CA THR A 107 -3.04 -10.60 -5.81
C THR A 107 -3.54 -11.99 -5.40
N PRO A 108 -4.60 -12.06 -4.58
CA PRO A 108 -5.21 -13.35 -4.24
C PRO A 108 -5.65 -14.09 -5.50
N GLY A 109 -5.47 -15.43 -5.52
CA GLY A 109 -5.87 -16.26 -6.64
C GLY A 109 -5.07 -16.07 -7.94
N ASN A 110 -3.89 -15.42 -7.87
CA ASN A 110 -3.02 -15.32 -9.04
C ASN A 110 -2.03 -16.48 -9.07
N PRO A 111 -2.20 -17.46 -10.00
CA PRO A 111 -1.39 -18.68 -10.06
C PRO A 111 0.10 -18.41 -10.40
N HIS A 112 0.45 -17.24 -10.90
CA HIS A 112 1.83 -16.91 -11.23
C HIS A 112 2.69 -16.50 -10.02
N VAL A 113 2.06 -16.21 -8.87
CA VAL A 113 2.79 -15.76 -7.68
C VAL A 113 3.66 -16.88 -7.12
N VAL A 114 3.13 -18.07 -6.93
CA VAL A 114 3.87 -19.20 -6.34
C VAL A 114 5.08 -19.59 -7.20
N PRO A 115 4.94 -19.86 -8.52
CA PRO A 115 6.09 -20.16 -9.39
C PRO A 115 7.16 -19.06 -9.41
N TYR A 116 6.75 -17.79 -9.37
CA TYR A 116 7.69 -16.67 -9.28
C TYR A 116 8.57 -16.76 -8.03
N PHE A 117 7.98 -17.01 -6.85
CA PHE A 117 8.74 -17.14 -5.61
C PHE A 117 9.53 -18.46 -5.52
N GLU A 118 9.06 -19.53 -6.14
CA GLU A 118 9.84 -20.78 -6.26
C GLU A 118 11.12 -20.55 -7.06
N GLY A 119 11.02 -19.90 -8.21
CA GLY A 119 12.17 -19.60 -9.08
C GLY A 119 13.19 -18.65 -8.44
N ARG A 120 12.79 -17.81 -7.48
CA ARG A 120 13.73 -16.88 -6.79
C ARG A 120 14.81 -17.57 -5.96
N LYS A 121 14.70 -18.85 -5.65
CA LYS A 121 15.68 -19.54 -4.78
C LYS A 121 17.13 -19.36 -5.26
N VAL A 122 17.36 -19.66 -6.53
CA VAL A 122 18.72 -19.56 -7.12
C VAL A 122 19.20 -18.11 -7.12
N TRP A 123 18.29 -17.19 -7.50
CA TRP A 123 18.59 -15.77 -7.49
C TRP A 123 19.00 -15.24 -6.11
N LEU A 124 18.28 -15.65 -5.03
CA LEU A 124 18.60 -15.25 -3.66
C LEU A 124 19.97 -15.79 -3.21
N ILE A 125 20.36 -16.99 -3.65
CA ILE A 125 21.69 -17.53 -3.37
C ILE A 125 22.77 -16.67 -4.05
N VAL A 126 22.56 -16.33 -5.32
CA VAL A 126 23.49 -15.45 -6.04
C VAL A 126 23.58 -14.08 -5.36
N MET A 127 22.45 -13.50 -4.98
CA MET A 127 22.39 -12.24 -4.24
C MET A 127 23.12 -12.32 -2.90
N ALA A 128 22.98 -13.44 -2.17
CA ALA A 128 23.71 -13.66 -0.91
C ALA A 128 25.23 -13.64 -1.13
N VAL A 129 25.72 -14.36 -2.14
CA VAL A 129 27.15 -14.43 -2.44
C VAL A 129 27.69 -13.06 -2.88
N VAL A 130 27.00 -12.38 -3.79
CA VAL A 130 27.41 -11.05 -4.26
C VAL A 130 27.44 -10.04 -3.11
N ASN A 131 26.42 -10.03 -2.26
CA ASN A 131 26.39 -9.10 -1.15
C ASN A 131 27.34 -9.48 -0.01
N LEU A 132 27.64 -10.75 0.18
CA LEU A 132 28.64 -11.18 1.16
C LEU A 132 30.04 -10.68 0.77
N ILE A 133 30.37 -10.73 -0.52
CA ILE A 133 31.70 -10.36 -1.02
C ILE A 133 31.83 -8.84 -1.21
N LEU A 134 30.81 -8.19 -1.79
CA LEU A 134 30.87 -6.81 -2.25
C LEU A 134 29.91 -5.86 -1.52
N GLY A 135 28.83 -6.39 -0.96
CA GLY A 135 27.70 -5.61 -0.43
C GLY A 135 27.67 -5.45 1.08
N GLY A 136 28.48 -6.20 1.82
CA GLY A 136 28.56 -6.17 3.27
C GLY A 136 27.33 -6.75 3.98
N VAL A 137 27.33 -6.65 5.31
CA VAL A 137 26.35 -7.30 6.21
C VAL A 137 24.90 -6.88 5.91
N VAL A 138 24.68 -5.62 5.55
CA VAL A 138 23.31 -5.10 5.29
C VAL A 138 22.69 -5.83 4.10
N GLY A 139 23.43 -6.05 3.04
CA GLY A 139 22.94 -6.80 1.88
C GLY A 139 22.57 -8.25 2.22
N VAL A 140 23.36 -8.90 3.06
CA VAL A 140 23.04 -10.27 3.54
C VAL A 140 21.74 -10.29 4.36
N LEU A 141 21.52 -9.30 5.24
CA LEU A 141 20.27 -9.19 6.02
C LEU A 141 19.06 -9.01 5.12
N LEU A 142 19.16 -8.23 4.05
CA LEU A 142 18.07 -8.06 3.08
C LEU A 142 17.79 -9.36 2.31
N VAL A 143 18.81 -10.13 1.95
CA VAL A 143 18.61 -11.46 1.33
C VAL A 143 17.87 -12.41 2.28
N LEU A 144 18.22 -12.40 3.58
CA LEU A 144 17.50 -13.20 4.58
C LEU A 144 16.04 -12.77 4.71
N PHE A 145 15.76 -11.48 4.65
CA PHE A 145 14.39 -10.97 4.63
C PHE A 145 13.62 -11.44 3.39
N ASP A 146 14.21 -11.36 2.20
CA ASP A 146 13.60 -11.85 0.96
C ASP A 146 13.38 -13.36 1.00
N TRP A 147 14.29 -14.11 1.62
CA TRP A 147 14.13 -15.54 1.86
C TRP A 147 12.93 -15.83 2.76
N TYR A 148 12.78 -15.06 3.85
CA TYR A 148 11.59 -15.15 4.71
C TYR A 148 10.30 -14.89 3.93
N VAL A 149 10.26 -13.86 3.09
CA VAL A 149 9.07 -13.54 2.27
C VAL A 149 8.75 -14.69 1.31
N ARG A 150 9.77 -15.25 0.64
CA ARG A 150 9.64 -16.43 -0.22
C ARG A 150 9.03 -17.62 0.54
N ASP A 151 9.59 -17.95 1.68
CA ASP A 151 9.14 -19.08 2.49
C ASP A 151 7.70 -18.86 3.00
N TYR A 152 7.36 -17.64 3.38
CA TYR A 152 6.00 -17.26 3.76
C TYR A 152 5.00 -17.47 2.62
N VAL A 153 5.34 -17.11 1.37
CA VAL A 153 4.48 -17.36 0.21
C VAL A 153 4.28 -18.85 -0.01
N LEU A 154 5.37 -19.64 0.02
CA LEU A 154 5.30 -21.08 -0.21
C LEU A 154 4.49 -21.84 0.85
N ARG A 155 4.50 -21.37 2.10
CA ARG A 155 3.66 -21.92 3.17
C ARG A 155 2.19 -21.54 3.04
N ASN A 156 1.89 -20.44 2.35
CA ASN A 156 0.53 -19.94 2.14
C ASN A 156 0.11 -20.00 0.67
N ARG A 157 0.58 -21.01 -0.07
CA ARG A 157 0.32 -21.14 -1.51
C ARG A 157 -1.17 -21.15 -1.87
N SER A 158 -2.01 -21.77 -1.03
CA SER A 158 -3.46 -21.79 -1.21
C SER A 158 -4.14 -20.41 -1.23
N ALA A 159 -3.44 -19.36 -0.82
CA ALA A 159 -3.94 -17.99 -0.93
C ALA A 159 -3.81 -17.43 -2.36
N PHE A 160 -3.01 -18.08 -3.21
CA PHE A 160 -2.69 -17.65 -4.58
C PHE A 160 -3.17 -18.66 -5.65
N GLU A 161 -3.57 -19.85 -5.25
CA GLU A 161 -4.25 -20.86 -6.05
C GLU A 161 -5.76 -20.67 -5.96
#